data_2f9e55b80ce099151e5c8c4de309b211
#
_entry.id   2f9e55b80ce099151e5c8c4de309b211
#
_cell.length_a   1.000
_cell.length_b   1.000
_cell.length_c   1.000
_cell.angle_alpha   90.00
_cell.angle_beta   90.00
_cell.angle_gamma   90.00
#
_symmetry.space_group_name_H-M   'P 1'
#
loop_
_entity.id
_entity.type
_entity.pdbx_description
1 polymer ?
#
loop_
_entity_poly.entity_id
_entity_poly.type
_entity_poly.pdbx_seq_one_letter_code
_entity_poly.pdbx_strand_id
1 'polypeptide(L)'
;GFLFFGTANAILDTIRDDAKIRSSNYSMILLDLKRVTGMDISALNTFVQIRTLCELSGVKLIYSSVSLETRESLMMMDAVSMDEGEPLIFPDADYAIEYMEDVMLQEYDDGNGDLSVADHLRRIFDDQQKVDILMNAMERIEVEKREHLFEQGDKDTGLFILDQGSMTALISTEQDGWKRVKKFRPGSLIGEMSAYTSDRLRTASVVANEPSVLYHLTSEKLAQLDTDDLILTASIHELVARTLGNRITYMNRRLFLELK
;
A
#
# COMPACT_ATOMS: atom_id res chain seq x y z
N GLY A 1 -24.46 -9.38 -7.54
CA GLY A 1 -25.67 -9.48 -8.39
C GLY A 1 -25.60 -8.54 -9.59
N PHE A 2 -26.60 -8.61 -10.46
CA PHE A 2 -26.71 -7.70 -11.61
C PHE A 2 -27.12 -6.29 -11.17
N LEU A 3 -26.47 -5.27 -11.69
CA LEU A 3 -26.67 -3.89 -11.29
C LEU A 3 -27.61 -3.19 -12.28
N PHE A 4 -28.78 -2.81 -11.79
CA PHE A 4 -29.80 -2.13 -12.54
C PHE A 4 -29.81 -0.61 -12.26
N PHE A 5 -30.47 0.14 -13.12
CA PHE A 5 -30.64 1.59 -13.02
C PHE A 5 -30.98 2.09 -11.62
N GLY A 6 -31.92 1.45 -10.90
CA GLY A 6 -32.32 1.89 -9.56
C GLY A 6 -31.19 1.85 -8.55
N THR A 7 -30.35 0.79 -8.58
CA THR A 7 -29.20 0.66 -7.70
C THR A 7 -28.09 1.64 -8.09
N ALA A 8 -27.83 1.80 -9.39
CA ALA A 8 -26.86 2.78 -9.88
C ALA A 8 -27.25 4.22 -9.51
N ASN A 9 -28.55 4.55 -9.63
CA ASN A 9 -29.07 5.85 -9.21
C ASN A 9 -28.93 6.10 -7.70
N ALA A 10 -29.15 5.09 -6.87
CA ALA A 10 -28.95 5.22 -5.43
C ALA A 10 -27.47 5.56 -5.09
N ILE A 11 -26.50 4.99 -5.83
CA ILE A 11 -25.09 5.36 -5.70
C ILE A 11 -24.88 6.83 -6.11
N LEU A 12 -25.42 7.23 -7.26
CA LEU A 12 -25.34 8.61 -7.75
C LEU A 12 -25.94 9.61 -6.75
N ASP A 13 -27.10 9.28 -6.18
CA ASP A 13 -27.78 10.12 -5.20
C ASP A 13 -26.97 10.22 -3.90
N THR A 14 -26.39 9.11 -3.44
CA THR A 14 -25.47 9.10 -2.29
C THR A 14 -24.29 10.04 -2.53
N ILE A 15 -23.70 9.98 -3.73
CA ILE A 15 -22.57 10.85 -4.10
C ILE A 15 -23.02 12.32 -4.21
N ARG A 16 -24.24 12.59 -4.72
CA ARG A 16 -24.78 13.94 -4.81
C ARG A 16 -25.17 14.55 -3.47
N ASP A 17 -25.82 13.74 -2.61
CA ASP A 17 -26.32 14.19 -1.30
C ASP A 17 -25.21 14.39 -0.29
N ASP A 18 -24.05 13.78 -0.53
CA ASP A 18 -22.87 14.08 0.25
C ASP A 18 -22.38 15.49 -0.10
N ALA A 19 -23.09 16.51 0.48
CA ALA A 19 -22.72 17.94 0.36
C ALA A 19 -21.26 18.20 0.74
N LYS A 20 -20.63 17.24 1.39
CA LYS A 20 -19.21 17.15 1.66
C LYS A 20 -18.37 16.98 0.39
N ILE A 21 -18.84 16.45 -0.73
CA ILE A 21 -18.08 16.39 -1.99
C ILE A 21 -17.77 17.79 -2.53
N ARG A 22 -18.65 18.76 -2.29
CA ARG A 22 -18.42 20.16 -2.69
C ARG A 22 -17.74 21.04 -1.63
N SER A 23 -17.72 20.61 -0.37
CA SER A 23 -17.24 21.41 0.75
C SER A 23 -16.06 20.81 1.51
N SER A 24 -15.62 19.60 1.21
CA SER A 24 -14.53 18.95 1.94
C SER A 24 -13.68 18.01 1.08
N ASN A 25 -12.50 18.04 1.31
CA ASN A 25 -11.34 17.15 1.42
C ASN A 25 -11.39 15.72 0.84
N TYR A 26 -12.37 15.30 0.02
CA TYR A 26 -12.28 14.04 -0.70
C TYR A 26 -11.65 14.29 -2.07
N SER A 27 -10.44 13.77 -2.27
CA SER A 27 -9.78 13.80 -3.58
C SER A 27 -10.14 12.57 -4.43
N MET A 28 -10.65 11.50 -3.79
CA MET A 28 -10.90 10.22 -4.48
C MET A 28 -12.13 9.48 -3.93
N ILE A 29 -12.81 8.74 -4.81
CA ILE A 29 -13.93 7.83 -4.47
C ILE A 29 -13.59 6.45 -5.06
N LEU A 30 -13.65 5.40 -4.24
CA LEU A 30 -13.51 4.01 -4.66
C LEU A 30 -14.88 3.33 -4.72
N LEU A 31 -15.20 2.72 -5.87
CA LEU A 31 -16.33 1.83 -6.06
C LEU A 31 -15.84 0.39 -6.26
N ASP A 32 -16.00 -0.45 -5.23
CA ASP A 32 -15.68 -1.87 -5.33
C ASP A 32 -16.84 -2.66 -5.96
N LEU A 33 -16.61 -3.18 -7.17
CA LEU A 33 -17.59 -3.91 -7.95
C LEU A 33 -17.49 -5.43 -7.79
N LYS A 34 -16.80 -5.94 -6.76
CA LYS A 34 -16.61 -7.39 -6.48
C LYS A 34 -17.89 -8.22 -6.53
N ARG A 35 -19.01 -7.62 -6.11
CA ARG A 35 -20.32 -8.29 -6.08
C ARG A 35 -21.18 -8.03 -7.31
N VAL A 36 -20.69 -7.27 -8.28
CA VAL A 36 -21.41 -6.92 -9.51
C VAL A 36 -21.09 -7.96 -10.59
N THR A 37 -22.13 -8.62 -11.08
CA THR A 37 -22.02 -9.67 -12.13
C THR A 37 -22.33 -9.13 -13.52
N GLY A 38 -22.80 -7.90 -13.65
CA GLY A 38 -23.10 -7.20 -14.89
C GLY A 38 -23.92 -5.94 -14.67
N MET A 39 -24.08 -5.12 -15.69
CA MET A 39 -24.81 -3.85 -15.66
C MET A 39 -25.71 -3.72 -16.89
N ASP A 40 -26.88 -3.11 -16.75
CA ASP A 40 -27.66 -2.69 -17.91
C ASP A 40 -27.16 -1.34 -18.47
N ILE A 41 -27.59 -1.00 -19.67
CA ILE A 41 -27.18 0.27 -20.35
C ILE A 41 -27.58 1.49 -19.53
N SER A 42 -28.72 1.42 -18.82
CA SER A 42 -29.19 2.54 -17.99
C SER A 42 -28.29 2.73 -16.75
N ALA A 43 -27.83 1.64 -16.14
CA ALA A 43 -26.84 1.69 -15.08
C ALA A 43 -25.51 2.26 -15.58
N LEU A 44 -25.02 1.82 -16.74
CA LEU A 44 -23.80 2.36 -17.35
C LEU A 44 -23.89 3.87 -17.59
N ASN A 45 -25.03 4.36 -18.12
CA ASN A 45 -25.26 5.81 -18.28
C ASN A 45 -25.22 6.56 -16.92
N THR A 46 -25.68 5.92 -15.85
CA THR A 46 -25.57 6.50 -14.52
C THR A 46 -24.11 6.57 -14.05
N PHE A 47 -23.27 5.56 -14.36
CA PHE A 47 -21.85 5.61 -14.06
C PHE A 47 -21.10 6.71 -14.84
N VAL A 48 -21.50 7.00 -16.07
CA VAL A 48 -21.01 8.18 -16.83
C VAL A 48 -21.34 9.48 -16.07
N GLN A 49 -22.58 9.59 -15.53
CA GLN A 49 -22.96 10.77 -14.74
C GLN A 49 -22.14 10.85 -13.43
N ILE A 50 -21.88 9.71 -12.77
CA ILE A 50 -21.04 9.67 -11.56
C ILE A 50 -19.63 10.17 -11.91
N ARG A 51 -19.00 9.66 -12.98
CA ARG A 51 -17.69 10.13 -13.42
C ARG A 51 -17.69 11.64 -13.69
N THR A 52 -18.64 12.12 -14.46
CA THR A 52 -18.76 13.55 -14.78
C THR A 52 -18.91 14.41 -13.52
N LEU A 53 -19.72 13.96 -12.56
CA LEU A 53 -19.88 14.64 -11.27
C LEU A 53 -18.58 14.69 -10.48
N CYS A 54 -17.85 13.58 -10.43
CA CYS A 54 -16.57 13.50 -9.76
C CYS A 54 -15.55 14.45 -10.39
N GLU A 55 -15.44 14.45 -11.73
CA GLU A 55 -14.51 15.34 -12.45
C GLU A 55 -14.82 16.82 -12.23
N LEU A 56 -16.10 17.21 -12.29
CA LEU A 56 -16.53 18.58 -12.00
C LEU A 56 -16.25 19.03 -10.56
N SER A 57 -16.10 18.06 -9.67
CA SER A 57 -15.77 18.28 -8.25
C SER A 57 -14.29 18.15 -7.93
N GLY A 58 -13.42 17.85 -8.93
CA GLY A 58 -11.99 17.60 -8.73
C GLY A 58 -11.70 16.28 -8.02
N VAL A 59 -12.63 15.31 -8.05
CA VAL A 59 -12.53 14.02 -7.38
C VAL A 59 -12.21 12.93 -8.41
N LYS A 60 -11.20 12.10 -8.17
CA LYS A 60 -10.89 10.93 -9.01
C LYS A 60 -11.85 9.78 -8.66
N LEU A 61 -12.51 9.21 -9.67
CA LEU A 61 -13.35 8.01 -9.53
C LEU A 61 -12.52 6.76 -9.84
N ILE A 62 -12.46 5.85 -8.89
CA ILE A 62 -11.64 4.64 -8.91
C ILE A 62 -12.55 3.43 -8.83
N TYR A 63 -12.25 2.39 -9.61
CA TYR A 63 -12.96 1.11 -9.57
C TYR A 63 -12.03 -0.01 -9.12
N SER A 64 -12.61 -1.03 -8.45
CA SER A 64 -11.91 -2.27 -8.15
C SER A 64 -12.77 -3.50 -8.41
N SER A 65 -12.11 -4.66 -8.60
CA SER A 65 -12.76 -5.97 -8.76
C SER A 65 -13.76 -6.03 -9.91
N VAL A 66 -13.48 -5.34 -11.01
CA VAL A 66 -14.37 -5.25 -12.18
C VAL A 66 -14.17 -6.47 -13.09
N SER A 67 -15.26 -7.15 -13.48
CA SER A 67 -15.19 -8.22 -14.47
C SER A 67 -14.74 -7.69 -15.84
N LEU A 68 -14.14 -8.54 -16.68
CA LEU A 68 -13.67 -8.13 -18.02
C LEU A 68 -14.78 -7.49 -18.85
N GLU A 69 -15.97 -8.11 -18.88
CA GLU A 69 -17.13 -7.61 -19.61
C GLU A 69 -17.60 -6.23 -19.11
N THR A 70 -17.67 -6.06 -17.78
CA THR A 70 -18.04 -4.78 -17.17
C THR A 70 -16.98 -3.71 -17.40
N ARG A 71 -15.69 -4.09 -17.37
CA ARG A 71 -14.57 -3.19 -17.69
C ARG A 71 -14.67 -2.65 -19.12
N GLU A 72 -14.86 -3.55 -20.10
CA GLU A 72 -15.04 -3.14 -21.50
C GLU A 72 -16.23 -2.20 -21.67
N SER A 73 -17.35 -2.49 -21.02
CA SER A 73 -18.55 -1.66 -21.05
C SER A 73 -18.33 -0.28 -20.44
N LEU A 74 -17.68 -0.20 -19.27
CA LEU A 74 -17.33 1.08 -18.61
C LEU A 74 -16.37 1.91 -19.45
N MET A 75 -15.36 1.27 -20.07
CA MET A 75 -14.40 1.93 -20.95
C MET A 75 -15.07 2.46 -22.23
N MET A 76 -15.91 1.61 -22.89
CA MET A 76 -16.62 1.98 -24.12
C MET A 76 -17.57 3.17 -23.90
N MET A 77 -18.20 3.24 -22.73
CA MET A 77 -19.13 4.32 -22.37
C MET A 77 -18.43 5.54 -21.78
N ASP A 78 -17.10 5.55 -21.72
CA ASP A 78 -16.33 6.63 -21.09
C ASP A 78 -16.78 6.92 -19.64
N ALA A 79 -16.99 5.85 -18.87
CA ALA A 79 -17.43 5.91 -17.47
C ALA A 79 -16.26 5.80 -16.45
N VAL A 80 -15.01 5.89 -16.92
CA VAL A 80 -13.78 5.67 -16.13
C VAL A 80 -12.93 6.92 -16.12
N SER A 81 -12.45 7.32 -14.94
CA SER A 81 -11.41 8.35 -14.82
C SER A 81 -10.05 7.77 -15.24
N MET A 82 -9.22 8.64 -15.83
CA MET A 82 -7.89 8.30 -16.31
C MET A 82 -6.84 9.01 -15.44
N ASP A 83 -5.70 8.36 -15.25
CA ASP A 83 -4.52 8.93 -14.62
C ASP A 83 -3.29 8.57 -15.45
N GLU A 84 -2.52 9.58 -15.88
CA GLU A 84 -1.35 9.41 -16.78
C GLU A 84 -1.62 8.55 -18.03
N GLY A 85 -2.88 8.55 -18.53
CA GLY A 85 -3.31 7.76 -19.68
C GLY A 85 -3.77 6.34 -19.34
N GLU A 86 -3.70 5.91 -18.07
CA GLU A 86 -4.17 4.60 -17.62
C GLU A 86 -5.53 4.70 -16.93
N PRO A 87 -6.44 3.72 -17.15
CA PRO A 87 -7.75 3.72 -16.50
C PRO A 87 -7.62 3.38 -15.02
N LEU A 88 -8.30 4.14 -14.17
CA LEU A 88 -8.35 3.90 -12.72
C LEU A 88 -9.24 2.70 -12.37
N ILE A 89 -8.87 1.53 -12.89
CA ILE A 89 -9.51 0.24 -12.63
C ILE A 89 -8.47 -0.74 -12.08
N PHE A 90 -8.66 -1.19 -10.86
CA PHE A 90 -7.73 -2.06 -10.15
C PHE A 90 -8.26 -3.50 -10.01
N PRO A 91 -7.38 -4.51 -9.93
CA PRO A 91 -7.78 -5.91 -9.80
C PRO A 91 -8.66 -6.19 -8.58
N ASP A 92 -8.36 -5.54 -7.47
CA ASP A 92 -9.13 -5.62 -6.22
C ASP A 92 -9.06 -4.31 -5.43
N ALA A 93 -9.80 -4.25 -4.31
CA ALA A 93 -9.87 -3.06 -3.48
C ALA A 93 -8.52 -2.70 -2.83
N ASP A 94 -7.64 -3.68 -2.61
CA ASP A 94 -6.34 -3.46 -1.97
C ASP A 94 -5.40 -2.66 -2.87
N TYR A 95 -5.34 -3.03 -4.15
CA TYR A 95 -4.59 -2.27 -5.15
C TYR A 95 -5.14 -0.85 -5.31
N ALA A 96 -6.47 -0.71 -5.28
CA ALA A 96 -7.12 0.59 -5.38
C ALA A 96 -6.81 1.48 -4.16
N ILE A 97 -6.92 0.93 -2.94
CA ILE A 97 -6.61 1.64 -1.70
C ILE A 97 -5.14 2.02 -1.66
N GLU A 98 -4.24 1.12 -2.05
CA GLU A 98 -2.81 1.41 -2.13
C GLU A 98 -2.52 2.59 -3.07
N TYR A 99 -3.13 2.60 -4.27
CA TYR A 99 -3.02 3.74 -5.18
C TYR A 99 -3.55 5.03 -4.55
N MET A 100 -4.70 4.98 -3.84
CA MET A 100 -5.26 6.15 -3.17
C MET A 100 -4.34 6.67 -2.06
N GLU A 101 -3.78 5.79 -1.25
CA GLU A 101 -2.78 6.13 -0.23
C GLU A 101 -1.54 6.76 -0.87
N ASP A 102 -1.10 6.24 -2.03
CA ASP A 102 0.04 6.74 -2.80
C ASP A 102 -0.16 8.18 -3.24
N VAL A 103 -1.31 8.45 -3.85
CA VAL A 103 -1.66 9.80 -4.32
C VAL A 103 -1.78 10.76 -3.12
N MET A 104 -2.43 10.33 -2.03
CA MET A 104 -2.54 11.17 -0.82
C MET A 104 -1.19 11.48 -0.21
N LEU A 105 -0.28 10.50 -0.14
CA LEU A 105 1.08 10.73 0.38
C LEU A 105 1.87 11.68 -0.52
N GLN A 106 1.73 11.58 -1.84
CA GLN A 106 2.35 12.51 -2.79
C GLN A 106 1.82 13.94 -2.62
N GLU A 107 0.52 14.12 -2.43
CA GLU A 107 -0.09 15.44 -2.19
C GLU A 107 0.36 16.06 -0.85
N TYR A 108 0.68 15.23 0.17
CA TYR A 108 1.26 15.70 1.44
C TYR A 108 2.78 15.96 1.36
N ASP A 109 3.45 15.41 0.35
CA ASP A 109 4.91 15.51 0.16
C ASP A 109 5.34 16.70 -0.74
N ASP A 110 4.41 17.63 -1.03
CA ASP A 110 4.66 18.87 -1.76
C ASP A 110 5.69 19.77 -1.04
N GLY A 111 6.94 19.32 -1.01
CA GLY A 111 8.08 20.06 -0.50
C GLY A 111 9.25 19.22 0.01
N ASN A 112 9.12 17.92 0.15
CA ASN A 112 10.22 17.06 0.58
C ASN A 112 10.58 16.06 -0.52
N GLY A 113 11.38 16.49 -1.48
CA GLY A 113 12.07 15.58 -2.38
C GLY A 113 12.81 14.50 -1.56
N ASP A 114 12.91 13.32 -2.13
CA ASP A 114 13.63 12.11 -1.68
C ASP A 114 14.20 12.18 -0.25
N LEU A 115 13.33 11.94 0.74
CA LEU A 115 13.77 11.79 2.13
C LEU A 115 14.66 10.56 2.24
N SER A 116 15.89 10.75 2.67
CA SER A 116 16.81 9.66 2.96
C SER A 116 16.32 8.81 4.15
N VAL A 117 16.81 7.57 4.26
CA VAL A 117 16.56 6.73 5.46
C VAL A 117 16.90 7.49 6.74
N ALA A 118 17.99 8.27 6.75
CA ALA A 118 18.35 9.09 7.90
C ALA A 118 17.25 10.11 8.26
N ASP A 119 16.58 10.72 7.27
CA ASP A 119 15.47 11.65 7.51
C ASP A 119 14.24 10.94 8.06
N HIS A 120 13.92 9.75 7.54
CA HIS A 120 12.85 8.91 8.09
C HIS A 120 13.15 8.51 9.54
N LEU A 121 14.39 8.12 9.84
CA LEU A 121 14.81 7.78 11.19
C LEU A 121 14.76 8.98 12.15
N ARG A 122 15.14 10.20 11.69
CA ARG A 122 15.02 11.43 12.49
C ARG A 122 13.58 11.76 12.88
N ARG A 123 12.61 11.40 12.08
CA ARG A 123 11.18 11.57 12.41
C ARG A 123 10.71 10.60 13.50
N ILE A 124 11.42 9.49 13.67
CA ILE A 124 11.08 8.42 14.62
C ILE A 124 11.87 8.59 15.91
N PHE A 125 13.16 8.92 15.80
CA PHE A 125 14.07 9.09 16.92
C PHE A 125 14.36 10.58 17.13
N ASP A 126 13.94 11.15 18.26
CA ASP A 126 14.21 12.56 18.62
C ASP A 126 15.69 12.83 18.98
N ASP A 127 16.60 11.91 18.62
CA ASP A 127 18.00 11.96 18.99
C ASP A 127 18.90 11.68 17.79
N GLN A 128 19.62 12.70 17.32
CA GLN A 128 20.52 12.60 16.18
C GLN A 128 21.64 11.56 16.40
N GLN A 129 22.13 11.41 17.63
CA GLN A 129 23.20 10.44 17.91
C GLN A 129 22.71 9.01 17.70
N LYS A 130 21.46 8.71 18.06
CA LYS A 130 20.85 7.39 17.80
C LYS A 130 20.74 7.11 16.31
N VAL A 131 20.33 8.10 15.52
CA VAL A 131 20.25 7.97 14.07
C VAL A 131 21.63 7.69 13.48
N ASP A 132 22.66 8.41 13.91
CA ASP A 132 24.03 8.24 13.40
C ASP A 132 24.61 6.86 13.79
N ILE A 133 24.38 6.40 15.02
CA ILE A 133 24.80 5.04 15.44
C ILE A 133 24.09 3.98 14.60
N LEU A 134 22.78 4.11 14.41
CA LEU A 134 22.01 3.15 13.64
C LEU A 134 22.42 3.13 12.17
N MET A 135 22.59 4.28 11.55
CA MET A 135 23.07 4.40 10.16
C MET A 135 24.46 3.79 9.99
N ASN A 136 25.38 3.99 10.95
CA ASN A 136 26.72 3.39 10.93
C ASN A 136 26.70 1.88 11.15
N ALA A 137 25.68 1.32 11.81
CA ALA A 137 25.51 -0.11 12.02
C ALA A 137 24.87 -0.83 10.83
N MET A 138 24.28 -0.08 9.90
CA MET A 138 23.63 -0.62 8.70
C MET A 138 24.57 -0.66 7.49
N GLU A 139 24.35 -1.66 6.65
CA GLU A 139 25.02 -1.81 5.36
C GLU A 139 24.10 -1.36 4.24
N ARG A 140 24.60 -0.49 3.35
CA ARG A 140 23.87 -0.09 2.15
C ARG A 140 23.93 -1.20 1.12
N ILE A 141 22.79 -1.65 0.63
CA ILE A 141 22.66 -2.66 -0.42
C ILE A 141 21.83 -2.13 -1.59
N GLU A 142 22.11 -2.64 -2.78
CA GLU A 142 21.37 -2.35 -4.00
C GLU A 142 20.74 -3.64 -4.52
N VAL A 143 19.50 -3.54 -5.00
CA VAL A 143 18.74 -4.68 -5.52
C VAL A 143 18.18 -4.28 -6.88
N GLU A 144 18.48 -5.08 -7.90
CA GLU A 144 18.03 -4.81 -9.27
C GLU A 144 16.54 -5.13 -9.45
N LYS A 145 15.94 -4.53 -10.47
CA LYS A 145 14.54 -4.81 -10.82
C LYS A 145 14.28 -6.30 -11.02
N ARG A 146 13.24 -6.84 -10.36
CA ARG A 146 12.84 -8.27 -10.33
C ARG A 146 13.79 -9.18 -9.55
N GLU A 147 14.79 -8.66 -8.90
CA GLU A 147 15.63 -9.40 -7.98
C GLU A 147 14.91 -9.58 -6.63
N HIS A 148 15.10 -10.73 -6.01
CA HIS A 148 14.57 -11.02 -4.68
C HIS A 148 15.53 -10.50 -3.61
N LEU A 149 15.01 -9.74 -2.67
CA LEU A 149 15.73 -9.35 -1.45
C LEU A 149 15.93 -10.59 -0.56
N PHE A 150 14.90 -11.43 -0.47
CA PHE A 150 14.87 -12.75 0.16
C PHE A 150 13.62 -13.53 -0.28
N GLU A 151 13.61 -14.84 -0.04
CA GLU A 151 12.50 -15.72 -0.37
C GLU A 151 11.76 -16.21 0.88
N GLN A 152 10.48 -16.56 0.73
CA GLN A 152 9.67 -17.15 1.78
C GLN A 152 10.32 -18.47 2.26
N GLY A 153 10.48 -18.61 3.57
CA GLY A 153 11.15 -19.78 4.18
C GLY A 153 12.65 -19.61 4.37
N ASP A 154 13.28 -18.56 3.84
CA ASP A 154 14.69 -18.26 4.14
C ASP A 154 14.87 -17.97 5.63
N LYS A 155 16.10 -18.17 6.11
CA LYS A 155 16.49 -17.78 7.46
C LYS A 155 16.54 -16.26 7.58
N ASP A 156 16.13 -15.77 8.74
CA ASP A 156 16.24 -14.35 9.07
C ASP A 156 17.71 -13.90 9.08
N THR A 157 17.99 -12.84 8.34
CA THR A 157 19.31 -12.19 8.25
C THR A 157 19.32 -10.79 8.84
N GLY A 158 18.17 -10.30 9.34
CA GLY A 158 18.04 -8.98 9.92
C GLY A 158 16.89 -8.15 9.33
N LEU A 159 16.97 -6.84 9.59
CA LEU A 159 15.98 -5.84 9.20
C LEU A 159 16.50 -5.00 8.05
N PHE A 160 15.61 -4.58 7.18
CA PHE A 160 15.92 -3.68 6.07
C PHE A 160 15.06 -2.43 6.13
N ILE A 161 15.62 -1.28 5.77
CA ILE A 161 14.86 -0.04 5.55
C ILE A 161 15.05 0.37 4.09
N LEU A 162 13.96 0.53 3.38
CA LEU A 162 13.97 0.96 1.97
C LEU A 162 14.29 2.46 1.90
N ASP A 163 15.32 2.81 1.15
CA ASP A 163 15.76 4.20 0.92
C ASP A 163 15.20 4.73 -0.40
N GLN A 164 15.37 3.98 -1.48
CA GLN A 164 14.92 4.36 -2.82
C GLN A 164 14.28 3.18 -3.55
N GLY A 165 13.37 3.48 -4.47
CA GLY A 165 12.67 2.49 -5.27
C GLY A 165 11.43 1.93 -4.58
N SER A 166 10.97 0.76 -5.03
CA SER A 166 9.81 0.09 -4.47
C SER A 166 9.94 -1.43 -4.52
N MET A 167 9.39 -2.11 -3.51
CA MET A 167 9.43 -3.56 -3.40
C MET A 167 8.06 -4.15 -3.11
N THR A 168 7.85 -5.42 -3.43
CA THR A 168 6.59 -6.12 -3.19
C THR A 168 6.82 -7.38 -2.38
N ALA A 169 6.00 -7.57 -1.31
CA ALA A 169 5.92 -8.84 -0.59
C ALA A 169 4.93 -9.77 -1.28
N LEU A 170 5.37 -11.01 -1.52
CA LEU A 170 4.61 -12.08 -2.17
C LEU A 170 4.58 -13.31 -1.26
N ILE A 171 3.42 -13.96 -1.13
CA ILE A 171 3.28 -15.25 -0.47
C ILE A 171 2.93 -16.29 -1.52
N SER A 172 3.65 -17.41 -1.53
CA SER A 172 3.30 -18.58 -2.29
C SER A 172 2.18 -19.34 -1.59
N THR A 173 1.12 -19.67 -2.34
CA THR A 173 0.03 -20.53 -1.87
C THR A 173 -0.02 -21.78 -2.77
N GLU A 174 -0.33 -22.94 -2.17
CA GLU A 174 -0.41 -24.21 -2.92
C GLU A 174 -1.51 -24.22 -3.98
N GLN A 175 -2.54 -23.37 -3.83
CA GLN A 175 -3.72 -23.36 -4.69
C GLN A 175 -3.71 -22.23 -5.74
N ASP A 176 -3.22 -21.03 -5.38
CA ASP A 176 -3.40 -19.81 -6.18
C ASP A 176 -2.07 -19.25 -6.75
N GLY A 177 -0.95 -19.95 -6.55
CA GLY A 177 0.37 -19.44 -6.94
C GLY A 177 0.84 -18.28 -6.06
N TRP A 178 1.46 -17.25 -6.65
CA TRP A 178 1.96 -16.08 -5.91
C TRP A 178 0.86 -15.06 -5.67
N LYS A 179 0.61 -14.75 -4.40
CA LYS A 179 -0.31 -13.69 -4.00
C LYS A 179 0.46 -12.52 -3.42
N ARG A 180 0.19 -11.33 -3.95
CA ARG A 180 0.73 -10.08 -3.41
C ARG A 180 0.10 -9.78 -2.05
N VAL A 181 0.96 -9.41 -1.10
CA VAL A 181 0.54 -9.08 0.27
C VAL A 181 0.68 -7.58 0.53
N LYS A 182 1.80 -6.99 0.12
CA LYS A 182 2.12 -5.58 0.40
C LYS A 182 3.14 -5.03 -0.59
N LYS A 183 3.04 -3.75 -0.89
CA LYS A 183 4.10 -2.95 -1.52
C LYS A 183 4.82 -2.12 -0.46
N PHE A 184 6.12 -2.02 -0.59
CA PHE A 184 6.99 -1.21 0.25
C PHE A 184 7.51 -0.01 -0.54
N ARG A 185 7.70 1.11 0.16
CA ARG A 185 8.20 2.38 -0.35
C ARG A 185 9.33 2.90 0.51
N PRO A 186 10.04 3.96 0.07
CA PRO A 186 11.03 4.62 0.90
C PRO A 186 10.52 4.89 2.33
N GLY A 187 11.37 4.62 3.32
CA GLY A 187 11.03 4.66 4.73
C GLY A 187 10.37 3.38 5.29
N SER A 188 9.99 2.40 4.44
CA SER A 188 9.40 1.15 4.92
C SER A 188 10.41 0.25 5.60
N LEU A 189 10.02 -0.30 6.76
CA LEU A 189 10.73 -1.41 7.43
C LEU A 189 10.30 -2.74 6.81
N ILE A 190 11.27 -3.60 6.48
CA ILE A 190 11.09 -4.88 5.79
C ILE A 190 11.83 -5.99 6.56
N GLY A 191 11.21 -7.16 6.68
CA GLY A 191 11.80 -8.34 7.30
C GLY A 191 11.63 -8.41 8.82
N GLU A 192 10.90 -7.48 9.41
CA GLU A 192 10.67 -7.40 10.86
C GLU A 192 9.89 -8.59 11.41
N MET A 193 9.02 -9.22 10.61
CA MET A 193 8.20 -10.34 11.11
C MET A 193 9.05 -11.52 11.52
N SER A 194 10.01 -11.95 10.71
CA SER A 194 10.87 -13.10 10.99
C SER A 194 11.81 -12.87 12.18
N ALA A 195 12.21 -11.64 12.45
CA ALA A 195 13.06 -11.32 13.59
C ALA A 195 12.36 -11.61 14.95
N TYR A 196 11.00 -11.64 14.95
CA TYR A 196 10.19 -11.79 16.17
C TYR A 196 9.33 -13.06 16.18
N THR A 197 9.48 -13.95 15.18
CA THR A 197 8.86 -15.29 15.20
C THR A 197 9.83 -16.32 15.78
N SER A 198 9.30 -17.40 16.36
CA SER A 198 10.11 -18.44 17.04
C SER A 198 10.98 -19.24 16.07
N ASP A 199 10.50 -19.43 14.84
CA ASP A 199 11.19 -20.17 13.78
C ASP A 199 12.22 -19.31 13.01
N ARG A 200 12.11 -17.98 13.12
CA ARG A 200 12.99 -17.02 12.44
C ARG A 200 13.09 -17.24 10.92
N LEU A 201 11.97 -17.63 10.31
CA LEU A 201 11.89 -17.82 8.86
C LEU A 201 11.15 -16.65 8.21
N ARG A 202 11.57 -16.27 7.00
CA ARG A 202 10.89 -15.25 6.20
C ARG A 202 9.46 -15.69 5.88
N THR A 203 8.49 -14.90 6.25
CA THR A 203 7.06 -15.21 6.09
C THR A 203 6.54 -14.94 4.69
N ALA A 204 7.29 -14.22 3.88
CA ALA A 204 6.98 -13.87 2.49
C ALA A 204 8.27 -13.68 1.71
N SER A 205 8.22 -13.81 0.39
CA SER A 205 9.28 -13.35 -0.51
C SER A 205 9.14 -11.85 -0.74
N VAL A 206 10.26 -11.13 -0.88
CA VAL A 206 10.27 -9.71 -1.22
C VAL A 206 11.07 -9.49 -2.48
N VAL A 207 10.44 -8.85 -3.49
CA VAL A 207 11.01 -8.63 -4.81
C VAL A 207 11.00 -7.14 -5.17
N ALA A 208 12.05 -6.68 -5.84
CA ALA A 208 12.16 -5.30 -6.30
C ALA A 208 11.30 -5.05 -7.55
N ASN A 209 10.45 -4.03 -7.53
CA ASN A 209 9.65 -3.60 -8.69
C ASN A 209 10.47 -2.77 -9.68
N GLU A 210 11.50 -2.12 -9.18
CA GLU A 210 12.45 -1.24 -9.86
C GLU A 210 13.81 -1.30 -9.14
N PRO A 211 14.91 -0.77 -9.71
CA PRO A 211 16.17 -0.68 -8.99
C PRO A 211 15.96 0.03 -7.64
N SER A 212 16.37 -0.63 -6.57
CA SER A 212 16.05 -0.21 -5.21
C SER A 212 17.31 -0.17 -4.34
N VAL A 213 17.34 0.78 -3.40
CA VAL A 213 18.41 0.94 -2.41
C VAL A 213 17.85 0.70 -1.03
N LEU A 214 18.52 -0.13 -0.23
CA LEU A 214 18.12 -0.43 1.14
C LEU A 214 19.30 -0.28 2.09
N TYR A 215 18.98 -0.10 3.36
CA TYR A 215 19.91 -0.20 4.47
C TYR A 215 19.57 -1.44 5.28
N HIS A 216 20.54 -2.35 5.43
CA HIS A 216 20.43 -3.64 6.09
C HIS A 216 21.07 -3.61 7.48
N LEU A 217 20.27 -3.80 8.52
CA LEU A 217 20.73 -4.09 9.87
C LEU A 217 20.74 -5.58 10.09
N THR A 218 21.92 -6.20 10.05
CA THR A 218 22.04 -7.66 10.21
C THR A 218 21.62 -8.11 11.60
N SER A 219 21.20 -9.38 11.73
CA SER A 219 20.84 -9.99 13.02
C SER A 219 21.99 -9.96 14.01
N GLU A 220 23.22 -10.11 13.53
CA GLU A 220 24.45 -10.04 14.35
C GLU A 220 24.67 -8.63 14.90
N LYS A 221 24.49 -7.60 14.05
CA LYS A 221 24.61 -6.20 14.46
C LYS A 221 23.50 -5.79 15.43
N LEU A 222 22.28 -6.26 15.22
CA LEU A 222 21.17 -6.03 16.14
C LEU A 222 21.49 -6.65 17.51
N ALA A 223 21.96 -7.91 17.55
CA ALA A 223 22.35 -8.58 18.79
C ALA A 223 23.56 -7.90 19.48
N GLN A 224 24.45 -7.28 18.72
CA GLN A 224 25.57 -6.50 19.27
C GLN A 224 25.06 -5.20 19.91
N LEU A 225 24.13 -4.50 19.25
CA LEU A 225 23.48 -3.31 19.82
C LEU A 225 22.69 -3.61 21.10
N ASP A 226 22.11 -4.81 21.23
CA ASP A 226 21.44 -5.28 22.45
C ASP A 226 22.36 -5.27 23.69
N THR A 227 23.66 -5.40 23.48
CA THR A 227 24.66 -5.37 24.55
C THR A 227 25.31 -4.00 24.73
N ASP A 228 25.50 -3.27 23.65
CA ASP A 228 26.31 -2.04 23.62
C ASP A 228 25.48 -0.79 23.87
N ASP A 229 24.20 -0.75 23.43
CA ASP A 229 23.29 0.38 23.58
C ASP A 229 21.83 -0.06 23.78
N LEU A 230 21.49 -0.40 25.01
CA LEU A 230 20.15 -0.84 25.40
C LEU A 230 19.04 0.17 25.07
N ILE A 231 19.37 1.47 25.08
CA ILE A 231 18.38 2.52 24.83
C ILE A 231 18.05 2.57 23.33
N LEU A 232 19.07 2.51 22.47
CA LEU A 232 18.87 2.44 21.02
C LEU A 232 18.13 1.17 20.62
N THR A 233 18.55 0.03 21.18
CA THR A 233 17.88 -1.26 20.92
C THR A 233 16.42 -1.25 21.35
N ALA A 234 16.10 -0.73 22.54
CA ALA A 234 14.72 -0.56 22.97
C ALA A 234 13.91 0.30 22.00
N SER A 235 14.52 1.34 21.44
CA SER A 235 13.87 2.21 20.44
C SER A 235 13.63 1.49 19.11
N ILE A 236 14.56 0.61 18.68
CA ILE A 236 14.38 -0.24 17.50
C ILE A 236 13.23 -1.22 17.72
N HIS A 237 13.19 -1.91 18.86
CA HIS A 237 12.09 -2.81 19.20
C HIS A 237 10.74 -2.09 19.26
N GLU A 238 10.70 -0.86 19.81
CA GLU A 238 9.49 -0.04 19.82
C GLU A 238 9.03 0.30 18.39
N LEU A 239 9.94 0.67 17.50
CA LEU A 239 9.63 0.92 16.08
C LEU A 239 9.01 -0.31 15.43
N VAL A 240 9.60 -1.48 15.63
CA VAL A 240 9.07 -2.74 15.11
C VAL A 240 7.69 -3.04 15.70
N ALA A 241 7.53 -2.92 17.02
CA ALA A 241 6.25 -3.16 17.68
C ALA A 241 5.15 -2.23 17.18
N ARG A 242 5.43 -0.95 16.98
CA ARG A 242 4.50 0.03 16.39
C ARG A 242 4.13 -0.36 14.94
N THR A 243 5.12 -0.75 14.13
CA THR A 243 4.89 -1.18 12.74
C THR A 243 3.98 -2.41 12.68
N LEU A 244 4.23 -3.43 13.50
CA LEU A 244 3.40 -4.62 13.60
C LEU A 244 2.00 -4.31 14.14
N GLY A 245 1.89 -3.46 15.16
CA GLY A 245 0.61 -3.00 15.72
C GLY A 245 -0.26 -2.30 14.69
N ASN A 246 0.32 -1.41 13.89
CA ASN A 246 -0.39 -0.73 12.81
C ASN A 246 -0.86 -1.72 11.73
N ARG A 247 -0.02 -2.71 11.36
CA ARG A 247 -0.42 -3.76 10.41
C ARG A 247 -1.58 -4.61 10.92
N ILE A 248 -1.54 -5.05 12.18
CA ILE A 248 -2.63 -5.83 12.79
C ILE A 248 -3.91 -5.00 12.82
N THR A 249 -3.84 -3.73 13.20
CA THR A 249 -4.99 -2.83 13.22
C THR A 249 -5.60 -2.68 11.83
N TYR A 250 -4.77 -2.50 10.80
CA TYR A 250 -5.20 -2.43 9.42
C TYR A 250 -5.87 -3.74 8.95
N MET A 251 -5.24 -4.90 9.21
CA MET A 251 -5.79 -6.20 8.87
C MET A 251 -7.14 -6.46 9.56
N ASN A 252 -7.27 -6.10 10.84
CA ASN A 252 -8.53 -6.26 11.57
C ASN A 252 -9.66 -5.39 11.01
N ARG A 253 -9.36 -4.13 10.63
CA ARG A 253 -10.35 -3.26 9.96
C ARG A 253 -10.80 -3.85 8.63
N ARG A 254 -9.89 -4.39 7.86
CA ARG A 254 -10.16 -5.06 6.59
C ARG A 254 -11.05 -6.28 6.76
N LEU A 255 -10.73 -7.18 7.70
CA LEU A 255 -11.52 -8.37 8.02
C LEU A 255 -12.96 -7.98 8.43
N PHE A 256 -13.11 -6.92 9.20
CA PHE A 256 -14.42 -6.41 9.61
C PHE A 256 -15.28 -5.90 8.44
N LEU A 257 -14.64 -5.32 7.41
CA LEU A 257 -15.33 -4.87 6.20
C LEU A 257 -15.73 -6.03 5.28
N GLU A 258 -14.96 -7.13 5.27
CA GLU A 258 -15.26 -8.32 4.49
C GLU A 258 -16.39 -9.19 5.11
N LEU A 259 -16.62 -9.07 6.42
CA LEU A 259 -17.65 -9.81 7.15
C LEU A 259 -19.05 -9.15 7.14
N LYS A 260 -19.17 -7.94 6.60
CA LYS A 260 -20.45 -7.24 6.39
C LYS A 260 -20.96 -7.42 4.96
#